data_02fc87ef71a9f992ae5b4ba4712a01b3
#
_entry.id   02fc87ef71a9f992ae5b4ba4712a01b3
#
_cell.length_a   1.000
_cell.length_b   1.000
_cell.length_c   1.000
_cell.angle_alpha   90.00
_cell.angle_beta   90.00
_cell.angle_gamma   90.00
#
_symmetry.space_group_name_H-M   'P 1'
#
loop_
_entity.id
_entity.type
_entity.pdbx_description
1 polymer ?
#
loop_
_entity_poly.entity_id
_entity_poly.type
_entity_poly.pdbx_seq_one_letter_code
_entity_poly.pdbx_strand_id
1 'polypeptide(L)'
;MTLQEYINYFYGGKPYWFLEEITNHWHVKRISDVLSVKQYLDGKHKILDRPDEVFNGRTIETKKIILSYAKTIINFQTSFLLKNPVTLTCPDSKTLDVFKNIYEKGNYDLVDYKILQNMVKYGETYEYIYLDKNGIIKSKIIDSADGYPIYDDEMNYLGFIEYYNICLLYTSPSPRDS
;
A
#
# COMPACT_ATOMS: atom_id res chain seq x y z
N MET A 1 -16.65 -10.71 17.76
CA MET A 1 -17.39 -11.33 16.63
C MET A 1 -16.41 -12.08 15.75
N THR A 2 -16.78 -13.27 15.22
CA THR A 2 -15.96 -13.99 14.23
C THR A 2 -16.23 -13.48 12.82
N LEU A 3 -15.31 -13.70 11.87
CA LEU A 3 -15.53 -13.34 10.47
C LEU A 3 -16.81 -13.99 9.90
N GLN A 4 -17.13 -15.22 10.25
CA GLN A 4 -18.33 -15.90 9.78
C GLN A 4 -19.61 -15.27 10.35
N GLU A 5 -19.61 -14.85 11.59
CA GLU A 5 -20.74 -14.11 12.20
C GLU A 5 -20.91 -12.76 11.54
N TYR A 6 -19.80 -12.06 11.24
CA TYR A 6 -19.81 -10.79 10.49
C TYR A 6 -20.45 -10.96 9.11
N ILE A 7 -20.01 -11.98 8.34
CA ILE A 7 -20.56 -12.28 7.01
C ILE A 7 -22.05 -12.59 7.08
N ASN A 8 -22.46 -13.38 8.05
CA ASN A 8 -23.89 -13.74 8.23
C ASN A 8 -24.73 -12.53 8.60
N TYR A 9 -24.23 -11.67 9.47
CA TYR A 9 -24.95 -10.50 9.98
C TYR A 9 -25.10 -9.40 8.93
N PHE A 10 -24.00 -9.00 8.30
CA PHE A 10 -24.01 -7.87 7.35
C PHE A 10 -24.36 -8.26 5.91
N TYR A 11 -24.09 -9.51 5.50
CA TYR A 11 -24.21 -9.96 4.11
C TYR A 11 -25.13 -11.17 3.93
N GLY A 12 -25.79 -11.64 5.00
CA GLY A 12 -26.71 -12.77 4.94
C GLY A 12 -26.05 -14.07 4.51
N GLY A 13 -24.76 -14.25 4.78
CA GLY A 13 -24.00 -15.46 4.42
C GLY A 13 -23.76 -15.65 2.91
N LYS A 14 -23.88 -14.59 2.09
CA LYS A 14 -23.66 -14.68 0.64
C LYS A 14 -22.24 -15.11 0.29
N PRO A 15 -22.03 -16.00 -0.72
CA PRO A 15 -20.70 -16.51 -1.09
C PRO A 15 -19.78 -15.41 -1.66
N TYR A 16 -20.33 -14.35 -2.26
CA TYR A 16 -19.57 -13.24 -2.85
C TYR A 16 -19.67 -11.95 -2.02
N TRP A 17 -19.87 -12.07 -0.71
CA TRP A 17 -19.98 -10.95 0.23
C TRP A 17 -18.83 -9.94 0.12
N PHE A 18 -17.63 -10.41 -0.21
CA PHE A 18 -16.43 -9.59 -0.34
C PHE A 18 -16.55 -8.52 -1.45
N LEU A 19 -17.37 -8.75 -2.49
CA LEU A 19 -17.62 -7.74 -3.53
C LEU A 19 -18.46 -6.58 -3.00
N GLU A 20 -19.38 -6.85 -2.08
CA GLU A 20 -20.16 -5.80 -1.40
C GLU A 20 -19.27 -5.08 -0.37
N GLU A 21 -18.43 -5.80 0.37
CA GLU A 21 -17.52 -5.24 1.36
C GLU A 21 -16.53 -4.24 0.74
N ILE A 22 -15.86 -4.57 -0.36
CA ILE A 22 -14.89 -3.67 -1.00
C ILE A 22 -15.52 -2.37 -1.52
N THR A 23 -16.84 -2.34 -1.73
CA THR A 23 -17.60 -1.16 -2.14
C THR A 23 -18.18 -0.38 -0.95
N ASN A 24 -17.94 -0.81 0.27
CA ASN A 24 -18.36 -0.09 1.47
C ASN A 24 -17.79 1.33 1.46
N HIS A 25 -18.61 2.29 1.86
CA HIS A 25 -18.27 3.72 1.87
C HIS A 25 -16.96 4.02 2.62
N TRP A 26 -16.69 3.32 3.70
CA TRP A 26 -15.45 3.46 4.47
C TRP A 26 -14.22 3.08 3.64
N HIS A 27 -14.26 1.93 2.96
CA HIS A 27 -13.17 1.48 2.08
C HIS A 27 -12.99 2.42 0.88
N VAL A 28 -14.07 2.81 0.23
CA VAL A 28 -14.05 3.72 -0.92
C VAL A 28 -13.39 5.05 -0.55
N LYS A 29 -13.75 5.62 0.60
CA LYS A 29 -13.16 6.87 1.09
C LYS A 29 -11.66 6.70 1.36
N ARG A 30 -11.28 5.67 2.13
CA ARG A 30 -9.89 5.37 2.47
C ARG A 30 -9.01 5.22 1.22
N ILE A 31 -9.49 4.43 0.24
CA ILE A 31 -8.77 4.21 -1.02
C ILE A 31 -8.66 5.50 -1.82
N SER A 32 -9.71 6.31 -1.88
CA SER A 32 -9.66 7.62 -2.52
C SER A 32 -8.59 8.52 -1.92
N ASP A 33 -8.45 8.50 -0.59
CA ASP A 33 -7.42 9.26 0.12
C ASP A 33 -6.01 8.73 -0.22
N VAL A 34 -5.80 7.41 -0.21
CA VAL A 34 -4.53 6.77 -0.62
C VAL A 34 -4.16 7.14 -2.05
N LEU A 35 -5.12 7.04 -3.00
CA LEU A 35 -4.89 7.39 -4.41
C LEU A 35 -4.56 8.87 -4.59
N SER A 36 -5.20 9.76 -3.82
CA SER A 36 -4.90 11.19 -3.82
C SER A 36 -3.47 11.48 -3.36
N VAL A 37 -3.02 10.80 -2.31
CA VAL A 37 -1.62 10.89 -1.84
C VAL A 37 -0.65 10.36 -2.90
N LYS A 38 -0.95 9.22 -3.54
CA LYS A 38 -0.13 8.68 -4.64
C LYS A 38 0.01 9.68 -5.77
N GLN A 39 -1.11 10.25 -6.25
CA GLN A 39 -1.11 11.25 -7.31
C GLN A 39 -0.28 12.47 -6.94
N TYR A 40 -0.42 12.95 -5.71
CA TYR A 40 0.37 14.07 -5.20
C TYR A 40 1.87 13.76 -5.20
N LEU A 41 2.27 12.59 -4.71
CA LEU A 41 3.67 12.16 -4.69
C LEU A 41 4.24 11.91 -6.10
N ASP A 42 3.39 11.56 -7.07
CA ASP A 42 3.75 11.42 -8.49
C ASP A 42 3.81 12.76 -9.24
N GLY A 43 3.63 13.88 -8.54
CA GLY A 43 3.73 15.21 -9.11
C GLY A 43 2.44 15.71 -9.79
N LYS A 44 1.32 15.01 -9.64
CA LYS A 44 0.01 15.46 -10.14
C LYS A 44 -0.59 16.49 -9.18
N HIS A 45 -0.05 17.69 -9.20
CA HIS A 45 -0.50 18.77 -8.32
C HIS A 45 -1.56 19.62 -9.00
N LYS A 46 -2.55 20.10 -8.25
CA LYS A 46 -3.62 20.99 -8.74
C LYS A 46 -3.13 22.27 -9.42
N ILE A 47 -1.89 22.70 -9.13
CA ILE A 47 -1.28 23.85 -9.80
C ILE A 47 -1.13 23.65 -11.31
N LEU A 48 -1.02 22.38 -11.77
CA LEU A 48 -0.89 22.05 -13.18
C LEU A 48 -2.17 22.38 -13.97
N ASP A 49 -3.33 22.34 -13.30
CA ASP A 49 -4.64 22.59 -13.90
C ASP A 49 -5.01 24.07 -13.89
N ARG A 50 -4.16 24.93 -13.31
CA ARG A 50 -4.42 26.36 -13.25
C ARG A 50 -4.40 26.96 -14.67
N PRO A 51 -5.48 27.65 -15.10
CA PRO A 51 -5.51 28.29 -16.41
C PRO A 51 -4.53 29.47 -16.48
N ASP A 52 -4.17 29.84 -17.70
CA ASP A 52 -3.43 31.06 -17.95
C ASP A 52 -4.27 32.28 -17.58
N GLU A 53 -3.62 33.35 -17.16
CA GLU A 53 -4.28 34.59 -16.76
C GLU A 53 -4.43 35.52 -17.96
N VAL A 54 -5.61 36.15 -18.09
CA VAL A 54 -5.83 37.18 -19.13
C VAL A 54 -5.83 38.53 -18.46
N PHE A 55 -4.88 39.37 -18.82
CA PHE A 55 -4.76 40.74 -18.34
C PHE A 55 -4.68 41.70 -19.52
N ASN A 56 -5.60 42.69 -19.55
CA ASN A 56 -5.69 43.68 -20.63
C ASN A 56 -5.70 43.07 -22.05
N GLY A 57 -6.43 41.97 -22.27
CA GLY A 57 -6.55 41.26 -23.54
C GLY A 57 -5.30 40.50 -23.97
N ARG A 58 -4.30 40.38 -23.09
CA ARG A 58 -3.11 39.54 -23.31
C ARG A 58 -3.16 38.31 -22.40
N THR A 59 -2.91 37.16 -22.97
CA THR A 59 -2.74 35.92 -22.21
C THR A 59 -1.35 35.87 -21.60
N ILE A 60 -1.29 35.73 -20.29
CA ILE A 60 -0.05 35.56 -19.52
C ILE A 60 0.03 34.10 -19.10
N GLU A 61 1.06 33.41 -19.53
CA GLU A 61 1.29 32.01 -19.16
C GLU A 61 1.52 31.88 -17.64
N THR A 62 0.68 31.08 -16.99
CA THR A 62 0.81 30.77 -15.56
C THR A 62 1.99 29.86 -15.34
N LYS A 63 3.02 30.30 -14.60
CA LYS A 63 4.15 29.46 -14.22
C LYS A 63 3.70 28.39 -13.24
N LYS A 64 3.82 27.11 -13.65
CA LYS A 64 3.41 25.93 -12.87
C LYS A 64 4.64 25.25 -12.30
N ILE A 65 5.01 25.63 -11.07
CA ILE A 65 6.20 25.09 -10.40
C ILE A 65 5.77 24.05 -9.36
N ILE A 66 6.27 22.83 -9.51
CA ILE A 66 6.04 21.73 -8.56
C ILE A 66 7.28 21.56 -7.69
N LEU A 67 7.07 21.58 -6.37
CA LEU A 67 8.11 21.32 -5.39
C LEU A 67 7.77 20.02 -4.64
N SER A 68 8.57 18.98 -4.85
CA SER A 68 8.33 17.65 -4.27
C SER A 68 8.79 17.55 -2.80
N TYR A 69 8.50 18.55 -1.99
CA TYR A 69 8.89 18.57 -0.56
C TYR A 69 8.35 17.38 0.23
N ALA A 70 7.11 16.98 -0.02
CA ALA A 70 6.53 15.81 0.66
C ALA A 70 7.37 14.55 0.45
N LYS A 71 7.83 14.31 -0.79
CA LYS A 71 8.68 13.16 -1.12
C LYS A 71 10.02 13.24 -0.39
N THR A 72 10.61 14.43 -0.29
CA THR A 72 11.85 14.66 0.44
C THR A 72 11.66 14.41 1.94
N ILE A 73 10.57 14.90 2.53
CA ILE A 73 10.25 14.70 3.95
C ILE A 73 10.02 13.21 4.27
N ILE A 74 9.26 12.50 3.42
CA ILE A 74 9.01 11.06 3.57
C ILE A 74 10.34 10.29 3.54
N ASN A 75 11.18 10.56 2.55
CA ASN A 75 12.47 9.89 2.44
C ASN A 75 13.38 10.20 3.63
N PHE A 76 13.39 11.46 4.09
CA PHE A 76 14.15 11.84 5.28
C PHE A 76 13.66 11.10 6.53
N GLN A 77 12.35 11.11 6.80
CA GLN A 77 11.77 10.42 7.95
C GLN A 77 12.06 8.91 7.92
N THR A 78 11.85 8.28 6.76
CA THR A 78 12.13 6.85 6.61
C THR A 78 13.59 6.51 6.85
N SER A 79 14.50 7.28 6.26
CA SER A 79 15.95 7.06 6.43
C SER A 79 16.42 7.39 7.85
N PHE A 80 15.83 8.38 8.49
CA PHE A 80 16.17 8.75 9.88
C PHE A 80 15.75 7.67 10.87
N LEU A 81 14.54 7.13 10.75
CA LEU A 81 14.01 6.11 11.64
C LEU A 81 14.70 4.74 11.46
N LEU A 82 15.07 4.38 10.22
CA LEU A 82 15.80 3.15 9.91
C LEU A 82 17.30 3.37 9.72
N LYS A 83 17.86 4.45 10.29
CA LYS A 83 19.32 4.66 10.30
C LYS A 83 20.07 3.46 10.87
N ASN A 84 19.49 2.85 11.91
CA ASN A 84 19.96 1.58 12.45
C ASN A 84 18.94 0.50 12.08
N PRO A 85 19.38 -0.66 11.59
CA PRO A 85 18.48 -1.77 11.29
C PRO A 85 17.77 -2.27 12.57
N VAL A 86 16.66 -2.94 12.37
CA VAL A 86 15.92 -3.57 13.48
C VAL A 86 16.80 -4.61 14.16
N THR A 87 16.91 -4.51 15.47
CA THR A 87 17.74 -5.43 16.25
C THR A 87 16.86 -6.50 16.89
N LEU A 88 17.11 -7.76 16.53
CA LEU A 88 16.45 -8.92 17.15
C LEU A 88 17.17 -9.32 18.42
N THR A 89 16.43 -9.48 19.51
CA THR A 89 16.95 -9.95 20.79
C THR A 89 16.10 -11.09 21.32
N CYS A 90 16.74 -12.16 21.82
CA CYS A 90 16.09 -13.29 22.45
C CYS A 90 17.01 -13.88 23.52
N PRO A 91 16.51 -14.29 24.71
CA PRO A 91 17.31 -14.97 25.72
C PRO A 91 17.87 -16.31 25.26
N ASP A 92 17.16 -17.02 24.38
CA ASP A 92 17.61 -18.27 23.76
C ASP A 92 18.36 -18.00 22.45
N SER A 93 19.64 -18.30 22.43
CA SER A 93 20.52 -18.09 21.27
C SER A 93 20.10 -18.92 20.05
N LYS A 94 19.61 -20.15 20.24
CA LYS A 94 19.19 -21.00 19.11
C LYS A 94 17.96 -20.43 18.42
N THR A 95 16.99 -19.96 19.18
CA THR A 95 15.80 -19.28 18.65
C THR A 95 16.21 -17.99 17.94
N LEU A 96 17.13 -17.21 18.51
CA LEU A 96 17.63 -15.99 17.88
C LEU A 96 18.28 -16.24 16.52
N ASP A 97 19.11 -17.30 16.42
CA ASP A 97 19.78 -17.66 15.17
C ASP A 97 18.78 -18.08 14.07
N VAL A 98 17.69 -18.77 14.46
CA VAL A 98 16.61 -19.11 13.51
C VAL A 98 15.94 -17.84 12.97
N PHE A 99 15.60 -16.89 13.85
CA PHE A 99 14.99 -15.63 13.42
C PHE A 99 15.93 -14.77 12.55
N LYS A 100 17.21 -14.68 12.90
CA LYS A 100 18.20 -14.00 12.05
C LYS A 100 18.28 -14.59 10.65
N ASN A 101 18.27 -15.93 10.56
CA ASN A 101 18.28 -16.63 9.27
C ASN A 101 17.01 -16.33 8.44
N ILE A 102 15.83 -16.25 9.09
CA ILE A 102 14.58 -15.84 8.44
C ILE A 102 14.71 -14.41 7.92
N TYR A 103 15.22 -13.49 8.73
CA TYR A 103 15.41 -12.09 8.37
C TYR A 103 16.31 -11.93 7.15
N GLU A 104 17.47 -12.59 7.16
CA GLU A 104 18.41 -12.55 6.05
C GLU A 104 17.82 -13.15 4.76
N LYS A 105 17.27 -14.37 4.83
CA LYS A 105 16.69 -15.06 3.66
C LYS A 105 15.44 -14.38 3.10
N GLY A 106 14.66 -13.75 3.98
CA GLY A 106 13.45 -12.98 3.61
C GLY A 106 13.74 -11.57 3.14
N ASN A 107 15.01 -11.09 3.28
CA ASN A 107 15.39 -9.70 3.01
C ASN A 107 14.54 -8.69 3.80
N TYR A 108 14.37 -8.95 5.09
CA TYR A 108 13.48 -8.17 5.94
C TYR A 108 13.94 -6.73 6.15
N ASP A 109 15.21 -6.40 5.99
CA ASP A 109 15.68 -5.00 6.00
C ASP A 109 14.96 -4.17 4.91
N LEU A 110 14.77 -4.74 3.73
CA LEU A 110 14.01 -4.10 2.65
C LEU A 110 12.51 -4.08 2.92
N VAL A 111 11.99 -5.14 3.54
CA VAL A 111 10.57 -5.23 3.93
C VAL A 111 10.25 -4.16 4.96
N ASP A 112 11.06 -4.03 6.01
CA ASP A 112 10.91 -3.02 7.07
C ASP A 112 10.97 -1.60 6.50
N TYR A 113 11.89 -1.36 5.57
CA TYR A 113 11.95 -0.07 4.87
C TYR A 113 10.66 0.25 4.11
N LYS A 114 10.12 -0.71 3.37
CA LYS A 114 8.86 -0.54 2.62
C LYS A 114 7.67 -0.34 3.55
N ILE A 115 7.61 -1.11 4.64
CA ILE A 115 6.58 -0.99 5.67
C ILE A 115 6.59 0.45 6.22
N LEU A 116 7.73 0.91 6.71
CA LEU A 116 7.84 2.25 7.29
C LEU A 116 7.53 3.34 6.25
N GLN A 117 8.01 3.18 5.02
CA GLN A 117 7.73 4.14 3.96
C GLN A 117 6.23 4.24 3.65
N ASN A 118 5.51 3.12 3.61
CA ASN A 118 4.06 3.12 3.41
C ASN A 118 3.32 3.70 4.60
N MET A 119 3.74 3.37 5.83
CA MET A 119 3.20 3.98 7.05
C MET A 119 3.31 5.51 7.03
N VAL A 120 4.47 6.04 6.65
CA VAL A 120 4.70 7.49 6.56
C VAL A 120 3.87 8.12 5.42
N LYS A 121 3.67 7.42 4.29
CA LYS A 121 2.90 7.93 3.14
C LYS A 121 1.40 7.90 3.37
N TYR A 122 0.88 6.78 3.88
CA TYR A 122 -0.55 6.47 3.85
C TYR A 122 -1.16 6.30 5.24
N GLY A 123 -0.34 6.25 6.30
CA GLY A 123 -0.78 5.93 7.66
C GLY A 123 -1.11 4.45 7.88
N GLU A 124 -0.91 3.62 6.86
CA GLU A 124 -1.23 2.20 6.87
C GLU A 124 -0.27 1.40 5.98
N THR A 125 -0.10 0.13 6.29
CA THR A 125 0.63 -0.84 5.46
C THR A 125 0.10 -2.24 5.75
N TYR A 126 0.19 -3.11 4.75
CA TYR A 126 -0.29 -4.49 4.86
C TYR A 126 0.83 -5.43 4.44
N GLU A 127 1.10 -6.41 5.28
CA GLU A 127 2.10 -7.44 5.06
C GLU A 127 1.42 -8.81 5.01
N TYR A 128 1.71 -9.56 3.94
CA TYR A 128 1.31 -10.96 3.80
C TYR A 128 2.52 -11.85 3.94
N ILE A 129 2.55 -12.66 5.02
CA ILE A 129 3.63 -13.59 5.32
C ILE A 129 3.28 -14.96 4.75
N TYR A 130 4.19 -15.59 4.02
CA TYR A 130 3.98 -16.87 3.38
C TYR A 130 5.25 -17.71 3.33
N LEU A 131 5.09 -19.03 3.10
CA LEU A 131 6.18 -19.94 2.78
C LEU A 131 6.36 -20.02 1.26
N ASP A 132 7.57 -19.84 0.79
CA ASP A 132 7.89 -20.05 -0.61
C ASP A 132 8.02 -21.57 -0.92
N LYS A 133 8.23 -21.91 -2.20
CA LYS A 133 8.38 -23.30 -2.67
C LYS A 133 9.57 -24.05 -2.02
N ASN A 134 10.52 -23.33 -1.43
CA ASN A 134 11.68 -23.88 -0.77
C ASN A 134 11.52 -23.93 0.76
N GLY A 135 10.33 -23.62 1.28
CA GLY A 135 10.03 -23.57 2.71
C GLY A 135 10.66 -22.37 3.42
N ILE A 136 11.01 -21.31 2.68
CA ILE A 136 11.54 -20.08 3.24
C ILE A 136 10.39 -19.14 3.55
N ILE A 137 10.37 -18.58 4.75
CA ILE A 137 9.42 -17.54 5.15
C ILE A 137 9.76 -16.26 4.40
N LYS A 138 8.78 -15.71 3.71
CA LYS A 138 8.87 -14.46 2.97
C LYS A 138 7.66 -13.58 3.22
N SER A 139 7.83 -12.30 2.97
CA SER A 139 6.76 -11.32 3.06
C SER A 139 6.53 -10.62 1.73
N LYS A 140 5.25 -10.35 1.46
CA LYS A 140 4.78 -9.48 0.37
C LYS A 140 4.10 -8.27 0.99
N ILE A 141 4.55 -7.08 0.64
CA ILE A 141 3.84 -5.85 1.01
C ILE A 141 2.72 -5.63 -0.01
N ILE A 142 1.50 -5.57 0.50
CA ILE A 142 0.31 -5.31 -0.29
C ILE A 142 0.15 -3.80 -0.43
N ASP A 143 -0.20 -3.35 -1.63
CA ASP A 143 -0.47 -1.94 -1.86
C ASP A 143 -1.66 -1.47 -1.01
N SER A 144 -1.53 -0.31 -0.36
CA SER A 144 -2.59 0.23 0.50
C SER A 144 -3.90 0.48 -0.25
N ALA A 145 -3.85 0.71 -1.57
CA ALA A 145 -5.05 0.85 -2.38
C ALA A 145 -5.73 -0.49 -2.72
N ASP A 146 -5.02 -1.60 -2.62
CA ASP A 146 -5.51 -2.95 -2.96
C ASP A 146 -5.89 -3.76 -1.72
N GLY A 147 -5.64 -3.22 -0.53
CA GLY A 147 -5.90 -3.87 0.75
C GLY A 147 -7.21 -3.43 1.38
N TYR A 148 -8.00 -4.37 1.91
CA TYR A 148 -9.29 -4.13 2.55
C TYR A 148 -9.34 -4.88 3.88
N PRO A 149 -8.86 -4.27 4.98
CA PRO A 149 -8.95 -4.86 6.30
C PRO A 149 -10.39 -4.81 6.83
N ILE A 150 -10.83 -5.88 7.46
CA ILE A 150 -12.18 -6.02 8.02
C ILE A 150 -12.08 -5.99 9.53
N TYR A 151 -12.88 -5.12 10.13
CA TYR A 151 -12.97 -4.95 11.57
C TYR A 151 -14.43 -5.07 12.02
N ASP A 152 -14.63 -5.51 13.25
CA ASP A 152 -15.95 -5.41 13.89
C ASP A 152 -16.18 -4.03 14.51
N ASP A 153 -17.36 -3.84 15.11
CA ASP A 153 -17.77 -2.55 15.72
C ASP A 153 -16.87 -2.14 16.90
N GLU A 154 -16.13 -3.08 17.49
CA GLU A 154 -15.16 -2.84 18.56
C GLU A 154 -13.73 -2.66 18.03
N MET A 155 -13.57 -2.54 16.70
CA MET A 155 -12.27 -2.43 16.01
C MET A 155 -11.36 -3.67 16.15
N ASN A 156 -11.94 -4.86 16.45
CA ASN A 156 -11.18 -6.09 16.40
C ASN A 156 -11.00 -6.53 14.94
N TYR A 157 -9.78 -6.90 14.59
CA TYR A 157 -9.46 -7.39 13.26
C TYR A 157 -10.09 -8.77 13.01
N LEU A 158 -10.90 -8.89 11.96
CA LEU A 158 -11.60 -10.11 11.58
C LEU A 158 -11.02 -10.80 10.37
N GLY A 159 -10.50 -10.05 9.41
CA GLY A 159 -9.99 -10.60 8.17
C GLY A 159 -9.47 -9.54 7.20
N PHE A 160 -9.02 -9.99 6.03
CA PHE A 160 -8.42 -9.13 5.02
C PHE A 160 -8.80 -9.60 3.61
N ILE A 161 -9.11 -8.65 2.74
CA ILE A 161 -9.32 -8.89 1.31
C ILE A 161 -8.22 -8.16 0.57
N GLU A 162 -7.51 -8.85 -0.32
CA GLU A 162 -6.67 -8.25 -1.35
C GLU A 162 -7.45 -8.26 -2.66
N TYR A 163 -7.74 -7.08 -3.21
CA TYR A 163 -8.46 -6.94 -4.47
C TYR A 163 -7.75 -5.94 -5.36
N TYR A 164 -7.34 -6.38 -6.55
CA TYR A 164 -6.63 -5.56 -7.53
C TYR A 164 -7.02 -5.95 -8.96
N ASN A 165 -6.91 -5.00 -9.88
CA ASN A 165 -7.13 -5.24 -11.30
C ASN A 165 -5.82 -5.62 -11.97
N ILE A 166 -5.76 -6.81 -12.56
CA ILE A 166 -4.67 -7.20 -13.45
C ILE A 166 -5.02 -6.70 -14.84
N CYS A 167 -4.37 -5.64 -15.31
CA CYS A 167 -4.41 -5.26 -16.70
C CYS A 167 -3.50 -6.22 -17.48
N LEU A 168 -4.06 -7.28 -18.03
CA LEU A 168 -3.37 -8.11 -19.00
C LEU A 168 -3.29 -7.30 -20.31
N LEU A 169 -2.20 -6.56 -20.47
CA LEU A 169 -1.81 -6.08 -21.79
C LEU A 169 -1.47 -7.32 -22.62
N TYR A 170 -2.46 -7.84 -23.33
CA TYR A 170 -2.21 -8.75 -24.42
C TYR A 170 -1.43 -7.97 -25.47
N THR A 171 -0.13 -8.14 -25.48
CA THR A 171 0.62 -7.95 -26.71
C THR A 171 0.16 -9.04 -27.65
N SER A 172 -0.76 -8.72 -28.55
CA SER A 172 -0.97 -9.56 -29.73
C SER A 172 0.40 -9.78 -30.37
N PRO A 173 0.76 -11.03 -30.75
CA PRO A 173 2.04 -11.28 -31.42
C PRO A 173 2.16 -10.33 -32.59
N SER A 174 3.31 -9.66 -32.67
CA SER A 174 3.62 -8.73 -33.75
C SER A 174 3.48 -9.48 -35.08
N PRO A 175 2.83 -8.90 -36.12
CA PRO A 175 2.74 -9.55 -37.45
C PRO A 175 4.10 -9.79 -38.14
N ARG A 176 5.21 -9.57 -37.44
CA ARG A 176 6.59 -9.75 -37.95
C ARG A 176 7.21 -11.10 -37.61
N ASP A 177 6.51 -11.97 -36.88
CA ASP A 177 7.00 -13.30 -36.51
C ASP A 177 6.33 -14.44 -37.31
N SER A 178 5.89 -14.14 -38.54
CA SER A 178 5.42 -15.15 -39.54
C SER A 178 6.31 -15.16 -40.74
#